data_4c6a37bc427be4b220c3c6a6d1f11f0e
#
_entry.id   4c6a37bc427be4b220c3c6a6d1f11f0e
#
_cell.length_a   1.000
_cell.length_b   1.000
_cell.length_c   1.000
_cell.angle_alpha   90.00
_cell.angle_beta   90.00
_cell.angle_gamma   90.00
#
_symmetry.space_group_name_H-M   'P 1'
#
loop_
_entity.id
_entity.type
_entity.pdbx_description
1 polymer ?
#
loop_
_entity_poly.entity_id
_entity_poly.type
_entity_poly.pdbx_seq_one_letter_code
_entity_poly.pdbx_strand_id
1 'polypeptide(L)'
;MESLEGCRRFVAEAGYPVVAKPDNGVGASHNFKITNDEELAAFYKQRHEGVVYIMEEFVNGEVCSYDAIIDSKGNILFETGNVTPGSIMDMVNQSDDCKFYIVKDLPEDTKRAGRATVKAFGVKSRFVHFEFFRLRQDQKGLGRRGEIMALEVNMRPCGGFGPDMMDYANSTDVYKIWADMIAFDRSTKPEGAHAFCAYVGRRDGKQYQLSHEEILSRYGDAVRMSGRLPDALSVAMGNQFYMATFLEMAEVEAFFAAVSALV
;
A
#
# COMPACT_ATOMS: atom_id res chain seq x y z
N MET A 1 -21.63 9.60 -7.11
CA MET A 1 -22.46 10.48 -6.23
C MET A 1 -23.02 11.63 -7.07
N GLU A 2 -24.32 11.60 -7.35
CA GLU A 2 -24.96 12.55 -8.28
C GLU A 2 -25.56 13.78 -7.56
N SER A 3 -25.89 13.65 -6.27
CA SER A 3 -26.52 14.74 -5.50
C SER A 3 -26.11 14.73 -4.01
N LEU A 4 -26.18 15.91 -3.39
CA LEU A 4 -25.95 16.04 -1.92
C LEU A 4 -26.99 15.22 -1.12
N GLU A 5 -28.21 15.14 -1.61
CA GLU A 5 -29.27 14.34 -0.98
C GLU A 5 -28.93 12.84 -1.03
N GLY A 6 -28.36 12.36 -2.15
CA GLY A 6 -27.86 10.99 -2.28
C GLY A 6 -26.73 10.69 -1.28
N CYS A 7 -25.82 11.66 -1.08
CA CYS A 7 -24.76 11.54 -0.05
C CYS A 7 -25.36 11.46 1.35
N ARG A 8 -26.34 12.30 1.69
CA ARG A 8 -27.01 12.27 3.00
C ARG A 8 -27.77 10.97 3.25
N ARG A 9 -28.40 10.39 2.23
CA ARG A 9 -29.04 9.06 2.36
C ARG A 9 -28.02 7.98 2.67
N PHE A 10 -26.90 7.96 1.94
CA PHE A 10 -25.83 7.02 2.22
C PHE A 10 -25.30 7.15 3.64
N VAL A 11 -25.03 8.37 4.09
CA VAL A 11 -24.58 8.62 5.48
C VAL A 11 -25.62 8.20 6.53
N ALA A 12 -26.91 8.37 6.23
CA ALA A 12 -27.97 7.92 7.15
C ALA A 12 -28.00 6.39 7.31
N GLU A 13 -27.57 5.64 6.30
CA GLU A 13 -27.47 4.18 6.34
C GLU A 13 -26.15 3.69 6.93
N ALA A 14 -25.01 4.26 6.46
CA ALA A 14 -23.65 3.82 6.83
C ALA A 14 -23.17 4.39 8.16
N GLY A 15 -23.60 5.62 8.51
CA GLY A 15 -23.05 6.41 9.61
C GLY A 15 -21.74 7.10 9.25
N TYR A 16 -21.32 8.05 10.10
CA TYR A 16 -19.99 8.68 10.01
C TYR A 16 -18.94 7.85 10.77
N PRO A 17 -17.66 7.92 10.38
CA PRO A 17 -17.12 8.62 9.21
C PRO A 17 -17.34 7.83 7.91
N VAL A 18 -17.33 8.57 6.78
CA VAL A 18 -17.34 8.01 5.43
C VAL A 18 -16.14 8.52 4.63
N VAL A 19 -15.79 7.84 3.54
CA VAL A 19 -14.75 8.27 2.60
C VAL A 19 -15.40 8.57 1.25
N ALA A 20 -15.10 9.74 0.69
CA ALA A 20 -15.41 10.07 -0.69
C ALA A 20 -14.12 10.05 -1.51
N LYS A 21 -14.10 9.29 -2.62
CA LYS A 21 -12.94 9.16 -3.49
C LYS A 21 -13.36 9.16 -4.96
N PRO A 22 -12.48 9.59 -5.91
CA PRO A 22 -12.75 9.45 -7.33
C PRO A 22 -13.01 7.98 -7.69
N ASP A 23 -14.02 7.72 -8.51
CA ASP A 23 -14.33 6.38 -9.02
C ASP A 23 -13.20 5.82 -9.90
N ASN A 24 -12.46 6.72 -10.54
CA ASN A 24 -11.33 6.38 -11.39
C ASN A 24 -10.16 7.33 -11.06
N GLY A 25 -9.12 6.81 -10.43
CA GLY A 25 -7.96 7.59 -10.00
C GLY A 25 -6.78 6.70 -9.66
N VAL A 26 -5.63 7.33 -9.37
CA VAL A 26 -4.42 6.66 -8.91
C VAL A 26 -3.88 7.35 -7.65
N GLY A 27 -3.46 6.55 -6.68
CA GLY A 27 -2.98 7.04 -5.39
C GLY A 27 -4.10 7.62 -4.53
N ALA A 28 -3.80 8.01 -3.31
CA ALA A 28 -4.77 8.55 -2.35
C ALA A 28 -5.13 10.02 -2.59
N SER A 29 -4.77 10.60 -3.73
CA SER A 29 -5.07 11.99 -4.06
C SER A 29 -6.58 12.22 -4.24
N HIS A 30 -7.09 13.29 -3.66
CA HIS A 30 -8.52 13.65 -3.70
C HIS A 30 -9.45 12.68 -2.95
N ASN A 31 -8.92 11.95 -1.97
CA ASN A 31 -9.71 11.18 -1.03
C ASN A 31 -10.06 12.06 0.18
N PHE A 32 -11.33 12.06 0.55
CA PHE A 32 -11.86 12.89 1.64
C PHE A 32 -12.47 12.00 2.71
N LYS A 33 -11.92 12.06 3.92
CA LYS A 33 -12.59 11.53 5.10
C LYS A 33 -13.57 12.56 5.61
N ILE A 34 -14.83 12.19 5.75
CA ILE A 34 -15.94 13.06 6.11
C ILE A 34 -16.53 12.53 7.42
N THR A 35 -16.56 13.35 8.43
CA THR A 35 -16.93 12.99 9.81
C THR A 35 -18.24 13.60 10.30
N ASN A 36 -18.78 14.57 9.56
CA ASN A 36 -20.01 15.29 9.92
C ASN A 36 -20.67 15.94 8.70
N ASP A 37 -21.86 16.51 8.92
CA ASP A 37 -22.67 17.14 7.86
C ASP A 37 -22.04 18.41 7.28
N GLU A 38 -21.28 19.16 8.06
CA GLU A 38 -20.57 20.37 7.62
C GLU A 38 -19.47 20.00 6.62
N GLU A 39 -18.66 18.97 6.95
CA GLU A 39 -17.62 18.45 6.06
C GLU A 39 -18.21 17.83 4.80
N LEU A 40 -19.36 17.15 4.90
CA LEU A 40 -20.09 16.63 3.75
C LEU A 40 -20.52 17.74 2.80
N ALA A 41 -21.07 18.83 3.34
CA ALA A 41 -21.50 19.98 2.55
C ALA A 41 -20.30 20.70 1.91
N ALA A 42 -19.18 20.84 2.66
CA ALA A 42 -17.95 21.42 2.15
C ALA A 42 -17.35 20.58 1.01
N PHE A 43 -17.21 19.28 1.22
CA PHE A 43 -16.77 18.35 0.18
C PHE A 43 -17.61 18.48 -1.10
N TYR A 44 -18.94 18.46 -0.98
CA TYR A 44 -19.84 18.55 -2.13
C TYR A 44 -19.69 19.85 -2.93
N LYS A 45 -19.32 20.96 -2.28
CA LYS A 45 -19.03 22.25 -2.93
C LYS A 45 -17.65 22.29 -3.59
N GLN A 46 -16.66 21.62 -3.00
CA GLN A 46 -15.23 21.68 -3.41
C GLN A 46 -14.84 20.58 -4.39
N ARG A 47 -15.70 19.57 -4.58
CA ARG A 47 -15.39 18.46 -5.49
C ARG A 47 -15.12 18.96 -6.90
N HIS A 48 -14.19 18.33 -7.59
CA HIS A 48 -13.84 18.68 -8.96
C HIS A 48 -15.02 18.40 -9.91
N GLU A 49 -15.41 19.40 -10.70
CA GLU A 49 -16.39 19.20 -11.78
C GLU A 49 -15.89 18.18 -12.80
N GLY A 50 -16.79 17.30 -13.24
CA GLY A 50 -16.46 16.24 -14.21
C GLY A 50 -15.81 15.00 -13.62
N VAL A 51 -15.47 15.00 -12.32
CA VAL A 51 -14.99 13.80 -11.63
C VAL A 51 -16.17 13.08 -10.97
N VAL A 52 -16.33 11.80 -11.31
CA VAL A 52 -17.28 10.92 -10.62
C VAL A 52 -16.67 10.49 -9.30
N TYR A 53 -17.39 10.68 -8.20
CA TYR A 53 -16.97 10.24 -6.87
C TYR A 53 -17.86 9.09 -6.38
N ILE A 54 -17.25 8.13 -5.71
CA ILE A 54 -17.94 7.12 -4.90
C ILE A 54 -17.82 7.48 -3.43
N MET A 55 -18.73 6.96 -2.61
CA MET A 55 -18.71 7.10 -1.15
C MET A 55 -18.79 5.72 -0.52
N GLU A 56 -17.95 5.51 0.48
CA GLU A 56 -17.81 4.23 1.17
C GLU A 56 -17.77 4.46 2.68
N GLU A 57 -18.10 3.43 3.47
CA GLU A 57 -17.86 3.45 4.90
C GLU A 57 -16.36 3.59 5.18
N PHE A 58 -16.02 4.35 6.21
CA PHE A 58 -14.62 4.42 6.66
C PHE A 58 -14.21 3.12 7.35
N VAL A 59 -13.24 2.43 6.79
CA VAL A 59 -12.66 1.22 7.38
C VAL A 59 -11.48 1.59 8.27
N ASN A 60 -11.58 1.30 9.58
CA ASN A 60 -10.46 1.42 10.51
C ASN A 60 -9.59 0.16 10.42
N GLY A 61 -8.68 0.17 9.48
CA GLY A 61 -7.81 -0.96 9.17
C GLY A 61 -6.38 -0.53 8.86
N GLU A 62 -5.50 -1.50 8.90
CA GLU A 62 -4.15 -1.39 8.38
C GLU A 62 -4.15 -1.89 6.94
N VAL A 63 -3.55 -1.10 6.04
CA VAL A 63 -3.47 -1.50 4.63
C VAL A 63 -2.44 -2.61 4.48
N CYS A 64 -2.84 -3.70 3.87
CA CYS A 64 -1.95 -4.78 3.44
C CYS A 64 -2.27 -5.15 2.00
N SER A 65 -1.30 -5.71 1.28
CA SER A 65 -1.51 -6.12 -0.10
C SER A 65 -1.30 -7.62 -0.30
N TYR A 66 -1.82 -8.07 -1.43
CA TYR A 66 -1.46 -9.30 -2.09
C TYR A 66 -0.93 -8.95 -3.48
N ASP A 67 0.33 -9.26 -3.71
CA ASP A 67 1.04 -9.00 -4.96
C ASP A 67 1.41 -10.34 -5.59
N ALA A 68 1.09 -10.55 -6.87
CA ALA A 68 1.36 -11.82 -7.51
C ALA A 68 1.57 -11.72 -9.02
N ILE A 69 2.33 -12.67 -9.57
CA ILE A 69 2.47 -12.91 -11.01
C ILE A 69 1.74 -14.21 -11.36
N ILE A 70 0.82 -14.12 -12.30
CA ILE A 70 -0.13 -15.19 -12.66
C ILE A 70 0.07 -15.57 -14.13
N ASP A 71 0.18 -16.88 -14.41
CA ASP A 71 0.33 -17.43 -15.78
C ASP A 71 -0.97 -17.40 -16.60
N SER A 72 -0.92 -17.87 -17.84
CA SER A 72 -2.08 -17.91 -18.75
C SER A 72 -3.19 -18.86 -18.31
N LYS A 73 -2.90 -19.78 -17.39
CA LYS A 73 -3.84 -20.76 -16.86
C LYS A 73 -4.45 -20.34 -15.52
N GLY A 74 -3.93 -19.24 -14.92
CA GLY A 74 -4.34 -18.76 -13.62
C GLY A 74 -3.53 -19.35 -12.47
N ASN A 75 -2.40 -20.01 -12.74
CA ASN A 75 -1.49 -20.48 -11.69
C ASN A 75 -0.61 -19.33 -11.23
N ILE A 76 -0.29 -19.34 -9.94
CA ILE A 76 0.55 -18.32 -9.30
C ILE A 76 2.01 -18.74 -9.45
N LEU A 77 2.81 -17.88 -10.09
CA LEU A 77 4.25 -18.10 -10.30
C LEU A 77 5.09 -17.41 -9.21
N PHE A 78 4.55 -16.37 -8.60
CA PHE A 78 5.14 -15.63 -7.50
C PHE A 78 4.03 -14.97 -6.71
N GLU A 79 4.16 -14.91 -5.39
CA GLU A 79 3.24 -14.15 -4.53
C GLU A 79 3.97 -13.61 -3.29
N THR A 80 3.61 -12.40 -2.91
CA THR A 80 4.10 -11.71 -1.71
C THR A 80 3.05 -10.68 -1.26
N GLY A 81 3.39 -9.80 -0.33
CA GLY A 81 2.53 -8.70 0.07
C GLY A 81 3.30 -7.61 0.80
N ASN A 82 2.70 -6.45 0.90
CA ASN A 82 3.20 -5.36 1.72
C ASN A 82 2.25 -5.03 2.85
N VAL A 83 2.76 -4.32 3.84
CA VAL A 83 1.99 -3.72 4.93
C VAL A 83 2.40 -2.25 5.03
N THR A 84 1.40 -1.37 5.11
CA THR A 84 1.59 0.06 5.35
C THR A 84 1.10 0.39 6.76
N PRO A 85 2.01 0.55 7.74
CA PRO A 85 1.65 0.94 9.10
C PRO A 85 1.14 2.38 9.10
N GLY A 86 -0.12 2.60 9.37
CA GLY A 86 -0.71 3.93 9.36
C GLY A 86 -1.74 4.10 8.24
N SER A 87 -2.18 5.32 8.05
CA SER A 87 -3.14 5.70 7.01
C SER A 87 -2.39 6.32 5.82
N ILE A 88 -2.51 5.74 4.65
CA ILE A 88 -1.93 6.32 3.42
C ILE A 88 -2.51 7.71 3.17
N MET A 89 -3.80 7.90 3.45
CA MET A 89 -4.48 9.18 3.30
C MET A 89 -3.89 10.24 4.24
N ASP A 90 -3.58 9.87 5.49
CA ASP A 90 -2.95 10.80 6.44
C ASP A 90 -1.51 11.12 6.03
N MET A 91 -0.74 10.13 5.55
CA MET A 91 0.61 10.35 5.03
C MET A 91 0.64 11.35 3.87
N VAL A 92 -0.33 11.27 2.95
CA VAL A 92 -0.42 12.20 1.81
C VAL A 92 -0.91 13.57 2.25
N ASN A 93 -1.99 13.64 3.04
CA ASN A 93 -2.64 14.90 3.44
C ASN A 93 -1.83 15.71 4.46
N GLN A 94 -1.06 15.02 5.35
CA GLN A 94 -0.25 15.67 6.40
C GLN A 94 1.22 15.77 6.03
N SER A 95 1.60 15.33 4.83
CA SER A 95 3.00 15.26 4.39
C SER A 95 3.88 14.47 5.37
N ASP A 96 3.33 13.39 5.91
CA ASP A 96 4.08 12.50 6.79
C ASP A 96 5.09 11.64 6.03
N ASP A 97 6.04 11.09 6.77
CA ASP A 97 7.04 10.19 6.20
C ASP A 97 6.34 8.92 5.68
N CYS A 98 6.71 8.51 4.48
CA CYS A 98 6.18 7.29 3.89
C CYS A 98 6.87 6.07 4.50
N LYS A 99 6.11 5.13 5.06
CA LYS A 99 6.63 3.89 5.64
C LYS A 99 5.79 2.72 5.20
N PHE A 100 6.43 1.71 4.68
CA PHE A 100 5.81 0.40 4.39
C PHE A 100 6.89 -0.67 4.30
N TYR A 101 6.49 -1.92 4.32
CA TYR A 101 7.44 -3.03 4.18
C TYR A 101 6.81 -4.19 3.41
N ILE A 102 7.63 -4.90 2.64
CA ILE A 102 7.28 -6.23 2.11
C ILE A 102 7.45 -7.23 3.25
N VAL A 103 6.45 -8.08 3.41
CA VAL A 103 6.46 -9.12 4.46
C VAL A 103 7.49 -10.21 4.15
N LYS A 104 8.11 -10.75 5.19
CA LYS A 104 8.99 -11.92 5.10
C LYS A 104 8.20 -13.16 4.67
N ASP A 105 7.07 -13.38 5.32
CA ASP A 105 6.16 -14.47 5.02
C ASP A 105 4.75 -13.90 4.82
N LEU A 106 4.12 -14.24 3.69
CA LEU A 106 2.77 -13.76 3.38
C LEU A 106 1.75 -14.42 4.34
N PRO A 107 1.00 -13.64 5.13
CA PRO A 107 0.00 -14.20 6.05
C PRO A 107 -1.04 -15.04 5.32
N GLU A 108 -1.41 -16.20 5.88
CA GLU A 108 -2.30 -17.17 5.23
C GLU A 108 -3.70 -16.62 4.93
N ASP A 109 -4.21 -15.70 5.72
CA ASP A 109 -5.48 -15.03 5.46
C ASP A 109 -5.41 -14.08 4.27
N THR A 110 -4.33 -13.28 4.16
CA THR A 110 -4.05 -12.39 3.02
C THR A 110 -3.85 -13.20 1.75
N LYS A 111 -3.07 -14.28 1.84
CA LYS A 111 -2.85 -15.24 0.75
C LYS A 111 -4.17 -15.84 0.24
N ARG A 112 -5.02 -16.30 1.17
CA ARG A 112 -6.35 -16.84 0.84
C ARG A 112 -7.24 -15.81 0.17
N ALA A 113 -7.29 -14.56 0.71
CA ALA A 113 -8.07 -13.47 0.14
C ALA A 113 -7.57 -13.09 -1.26
N GLY A 114 -6.26 -12.94 -1.44
CA GLY A 114 -5.65 -12.63 -2.73
C GLY A 114 -5.92 -13.69 -3.79
N ARG A 115 -5.72 -14.96 -3.46
CA ARG A 115 -6.00 -16.08 -4.36
C ARG A 115 -7.48 -16.20 -4.71
N ALA A 116 -8.38 -15.91 -3.76
CA ALA A 116 -9.82 -15.86 -4.02
C ALA A 116 -10.16 -14.72 -4.98
N THR A 117 -9.53 -13.56 -4.85
CA THR A 117 -9.68 -12.41 -5.74
C THR A 117 -9.17 -12.74 -7.16
N VAL A 118 -7.98 -13.36 -7.28
CA VAL A 118 -7.45 -13.87 -8.57
C VAL A 118 -8.50 -14.74 -9.27
N LYS A 119 -9.09 -15.68 -8.54
CA LYS A 119 -10.12 -16.58 -9.08
C LYS A 119 -11.39 -15.86 -9.46
N ALA A 120 -11.88 -14.95 -8.60
CA ALA A 120 -13.14 -14.23 -8.82
C ALA A 120 -13.08 -13.32 -10.06
N PHE A 121 -11.92 -12.68 -10.30
CA PHE A 121 -11.69 -11.83 -11.47
C PHE A 121 -11.19 -12.62 -12.70
N GLY A 122 -11.00 -13.92 -12.61
CA GLY A 122 -10.51 -14.75 -13.72
C GLY A 122 -9.14 -14.30 -14.23
N VAL A 123 -8.25 -13.85 -13.33
CA VAL A 123 -6.96 -13.25 -13.68
C VAL A 123 -6.06 -14.25 -14.39
N LYS A 124 -5.48 -13.82 -15.52
CA LYS A 124 -4.53 -14.61 -16.34
C LYS A 124 -3.50 -13.70 -16.97
N SER A 125 -2.28 -14.19 -17.12
CA SER A 125 -1.15 -13.49 -17.74
C SER A 125 -1.01 -12.08 -17.19
N ARG A 126 -0.92 -11.93 -15.85
CA ARG A 126 -0.98 -10.63 -15.19
C ARG A 126 -0.08 -10.55 -13.97
N PHE A 127 0.53 -9.38 -13.76
CA PHE A 127 0.99 -8.96 -12.46
C PHE A 127 -0.15 -8.21 -11.79
N VAL A 128 -0.43 -8.50 -10.53
CA VAL A 128 -1.51 -7.88 -9.75
C VAL A 128 -1.00 -7.30 -8.45
N HIS A 129 -1.70 -6.27 -7.99
CA HIS A 129 -1.52 -5.62 -6.70
C HIS A 129 -2.91 -5.40 -6.11
N PHE A 130 -3.34 -6.25 -5.19
CA PHE A 130 -4.64 -6.15 -4.52
C PHE A 130 -4.43 -5.60 -3.13
N GLU A 131 -5.17 -4.57 -2.80
CA GLU A 131 -5.12 -3.97 -1.47
C GLU A 131 -6.30 -4.40 -0.61
N PHE A 132 -6.01 -4.60 0.65
CA PHE A 132 -6.97 -4.99 1.68
C PHE A 132 -6.76 -4.15 2.93
N PHE A 133 -7.79 -4.03 3.74
CA PHE A 133 -7.70 -3.59 5.12
C PHE A 133 -7.67 -4.79 6.07
N ARG A 134 -6.71 -4.83 6.97
CA ARG A 134 -6.79 -5.68 8.17
C ARG A 134 -7.43 -4.85 9.28
N LEU A 135 -8.63 -5.21 9.72
CA LEU A 135 -9.39 -4.45 10.70
C LEU A 135 -8.64 -4.32 12.04
N ARG A 136 -8.52 -3.10 12.55
CA ARG A 136 -7.88 -2.81 13.85
C ARG A 136 -8.86 -2.99 15.02
N GLN A 137 -10.15 -3.01 14.76
CA GLN A 137 -11.24 -3.19 15.72
C GLN A 137 -12.45 -3.84 15.05
N ASP A 138 -13.39 -4.31 15.85
CA ASP A 138 -14.68 -4.75 15.34
C ASP A 138 -15.43 -3.56 14.75
N GLN A 139 -15.96 -3.71 13.55
CA GLN A 139 -16.78 -2.70 12.88
C GLN A 139 -18.10 -3.33 12.41
N LYS A 140 -19.21 -2.75 12.87
CA LYS A 140 -20.54 -3.23 12.53
C LYS A 140 -20.77 -3.19 11.01
N GLY A 141 -21.20 -4.30 10.44
CA GLY A 141 -21.44 -4.44 9.01
C GLY A 141 -20.18 -4.77 8.18
N LEU A 142 -18.98 -4.58 8.73
CA LEU A 142 -17.72 -4.83 8.04
C LEU A 142 -17.01 -6.10 8.51
N GLY A 143 -16.84 -6.29 9.84
CA GLY A 143 -16.16 -7.49 10.34
C GLY A 143 -15.58 -7.31 11.74
N ARG A 144 -14.79 -8.30 12.17
CA ARG A 144 -14.12 -8.33 13.47
C ARG A 144 -12.67 -7.89 13.34
N ARG A 145 -12.08 -7.45 14.46
CA ARG A 145 -10.65 -7.15 14.53
C ARG A 145 -9.81 -8.29 13.97
N GLY A 146 -8.87 -7.95 13.08
CA GLY A 146 -7.98 -8.88 12.41
C GLY A 146 -8.52 -9.47 11.11
N GLU A 147 -9.82 -9.35 10.81
CA GLU A 147 -10.37 -9.80 9.53
C GLU A 147 -9.94 -8.91 8.37
N ILE A 148 -9.87 -9.50 7.17
CA ILE A 148 -9.45 -8.86 5.93
C ILE A 148 -10.67 -8.36 5.17
N MET A 149 -10.65 -7.07 4.81
CA MET A 149 -11.66 -6.41 3.97
C MET A 149 -11.01 -5.94 2.67
N ALA A 150 -11.68 -6.15 1.54
CA ALA A 150 -11.19 -5.67 0.25
C ALA A 150 -11.16 -4.13 0.19
N LEU A 151 -10.09 -3.58 -0.40
CA LEU A 151 -9.94 -2.15 -0.63
C LEU A 151 -9.89 -1.83 -2.12
N GLU A 152 -8.92 -2.39 -2.85
CA GLU A 152 -8.68 -2.07 -4.26
C GLU A 152 -8.10 -3.25 -5.03
N VAL A 153 -8.50 -3.37 -6.30
CA VAL A 153 -8.01 -4.40 -7.23
C VAL A 153 -7.26 -3.73 -8.37
N ASN A 154 -5.93 -3.88 -8.36
CA ASN A 154 -5.05 -3.32 -9.39
C ASN A 154 -4.47 -4.44 -10.26
N MET A 155 -4.75 -4.40 -11.58
CA MET A 155 -4.24 -5.35 -12.57
C MET A 155 -2.86 -4.92 -13.11
N ARG A 156 -1.96 -4.54 -12.23
CA ARG A 156 -0.61 -4.06 -12.46
C ARG A 156 0.26 -4.33 -11.22
N PRO A 157 1.61 -4.25 -11.29
CA PRO A 157 2.45 -4.24 -10.09
C PRO A 157 2.17 -3.00 -9.22
N CYS A 158 2.53 -3.05 -7.95
CA CYS A 158 2.53 -1.89 -7.07
C CYS A 158 3.42 -0.78 -7.61
N GLY A 159 3.20 0.45 -7.14
CA GLY A 159 3.93 1.62 -7.61
C GLY A 159 5.32 1.76 -6.99
N GLY A 160 6.05 2.77 -7.49
CA GLY A 160 7.37 3.12 -6.97
C GLY A 160 8.39 1.98 -7.07
N PHE A 161 9.11 1.75 -5.98
CA PHE A 161 10.12 0.69 -5.87
C PHE A 161 9.56 -0.63 -5.30
N GLY A 162 8.25 -0.82 -5.30
CA GLY A 162 7.65 -2.05 -4.78
C GLY A 162 8.21 -3.32 -5.41
N PRO A 163 8.36 -3.41 -6.76
CA PRO A 163 9.00 -4.58 -7.38
C PRO A 163 10.44 -4.82 -6.94
N ASP A 164 11.26 -3.77 -6.80
CA ASP A 164 12.63 -3.88 -6.28
C ASP A 164 12.65 -4.38 -4.82
N MET A 165 11.70 -3.89 -4.01
CA MET A 165 11.56 -4.36 -2.64
C MET A 165 11.14 -5.83 -2.56
N MET A 166 10.29 -6.30 -3.50
CA MET A 166 9.93 -7.71 -3.61
C MET A 166 11.16 -8.57 -3.94
N ASP A 167 12.06 -8.08 -4.81
CA ASP A 167 13.32 -8.76 -5.12
C ASP A 167 14.19 -8.91 -3.89
N TYR A 168 14.37 -7.82 -3.13
CA TYR A 168 15.17 -7.86 -1.90
C TYR A 168 14.53 -8.72 -0.81
N ALA A 169 13.21 -8.66 -0.64
CA ALA A 169 12.50 -9.43 0.37
C ALA A 169 12.51 -10.95 0.10
N ASN A 170 12.45 -11.34 -1.17
CA ASN A 170 12.30 -12.75 -1.57
C ASN A 170 13.56 -13.32 -2.25
N SER A 171 14.68 -12.58 -2.24
CA SER A 171 15.93 -12.97 -2.91
C SER A 171 15.69 -13.49 -4.33
N THR A 172 14.89 -12.76 -5.11
CA THR A 172 14.43 -13.15 -6.44
C THR A 172 14.62 -12.01 -7.46
N ASP A 173 13.95 -12.09 -8.59
CA ASP A 173 13.90 -11.06 -9.64
C ASP A 173 12.51 -11.12 -10.29
N VAL A 174 11.58 -10.31 -9.78
CA VAL A 174 10.19 -10.30 -10.25
C VAL A 174 10.07 -9.79 -11.69
N TYR A 175 11.01 -8.95 -12.14
CA TYR A 175 11.06 -8.50 -13.52
C TYR A 175 11.36 -9.65 -14.46
N LYS A 176 12.31 -10.54 -14.07
CA LYS A 176 12.59 -11.76 -14.81
C LYS A 176 11.44 -12.76 -14.75
N ILE A 177 10.81 -12.94 -13.58
CA ILE A 177 9.62 -13.80 -13.45
C ILE A 177 8.51 -13.31 -14.38
N TRP A 178 8.28 -11.98 -14.44
CA TRP A 178 7.33 -11.37 -15.35
C TRP A 178 7.69 -11.61 -16.82
N ALA A 179 8.94 -11.37 -17.20
CA ALA A 179 9.42 -11.59 -18.56
C ALA A 179 9.31 -13.06 -18.98
N ASP A 180 9.69 -14.00 -18.10
CA ASP A 180 9.58 -15.43 -18.32
C ASP A 180 8.10 -15.87 -18.49
N MET A 181 7.21 -15.31 -17.67
CA MET A 181 5.77 -15.59 -17.78
C MET A 181 5.22 -15.13 -19.13
N ILE A 182 5.56 -13.93 -19.58
CA ILE A 182 5.11 -13.41 -20.89
C ILE A 182 5.68 -14.24 -22.04
N ALA A 183 6.97 -14.59 -21.98
CA ALA A 183 7.66 -15.28 -23.08
C ALA A 183 7.40 -16.79 -23.10
N PHE A 184 7.26 -17.44 -21.95
CA PHE A 184 7.30 -18.88 -21.82
C PHE A 184 6.15 -19.47 -20.98
N ASP A 185 5.26 -18.63 -20.45
CA ASP A 185 4.14 -19.02 -19.58
C ASP A 185 4.59 -19.82 -18.33
N ARG A 186 5.76 -19.49 -17.79
CA ARG A 186 6.35 -20.13 -16.61
C ARG A 186 7.42 -19.22 -15.99
N SER A 187 7.83 -19.50 -14.75
CA SER A 187 9.03 -18.92 -14.15
C SER A 187 10.18 -19.92 -14.17
N THR A 188 11.39 -19.40 -14.37
CA THR A 188 12.65 -20.14 -14.25
C THR A 188 13.42 -19.73 -12.98
N LYS A 189 12.92 -18.75 -12.23
CA LYS A 189 13.55 -18.29 -11.00
C LYS A 189 13.06 -19.12 -9.81
N PRO A 190 13.98 -19.71 -9.02
CA PRO A 190 13.61 -20.34 -7.76
C PRO A 190 13.28 -19.25 -6.72
N GLU A 191 12.49 -19.61 -5.72
CA GLU A 191 12.38 -18.82 -4.50
C GLU A 191 13.71 -18.83 -3.74
N GLY A 192 14.07 -17.68 -3.18
CA GLY A 192 15.27 -17.50 -2.38
C GLY A 192 14.95 -17.42 -0.87
N ALA A 193 15.90 -16.96 -0.08
CA ALA A 193 15.69 -16.68 1.33
C ALA A 193 14.76 -15.48 1.49
N HIS A 194 13.86 -15.55 2.47
CA HIS A 194 12.89 -14.48 2.73
C HIS A 194 13.36 -13.57 3.87
N ALA A 195 13.10 -12.28 3.70
CA ALA A 195 13.33 -11.23 4.69
C ALA A 195 12.20 -10.20 4.62
N PHE A 196 12.09 -9.37 5.63
CA PHE A 196 11.35 -8.11 5.49
C PHE A 196 12.17 -7.15 4.63
N CYS A 197 11.53 -6.38 3.75
CA CYS A 197 12.16 -5.24 3.09
C CYS A 197 11.39 -3.98 3.47
N ALA A 198 12.00 -3.14 4.29
CA ALA A 198 11.43 -1.91 4.83
C ALA A 198 11.76 -0.70 3.96
N TYR A 199 10.81 0.20 3.79
CA TYR A 199 10.96 1.48 3.11
C TYR A 199 10.64 2.64 4.04
N VAL A 200 11.51 3.65 4.06
CA VAL A 200 11.24 4.95 4.69
C VAL A 200 11.53 6.05 3.70
N GLY A 201 10.53 6.88 3.42
CA GLY A 201 10.67 8.09 2.61
C GLY A 201 10.53 9.33 3.48
N ARG A 202 11.64 10.05 3.69
CA ARG A 202 11.72 11.30 4.45
C ARG A 202 11.24 12.49 3.61
N ARG A 203 10.77 13.53 4.29
CA ARG A 203 10.33 14.78 3.69
C ARG A 203 11.40 15.87 3.81
N ASP A 204 11.64 16.61 2.72
CA ASP A 204 12.38 17.86 2.80
C ASP A 204 11.63 18.86 3.69
N GLY A 205 12.31 19.67 4.44
CA GLY A 205 11.72 20.62 5.37
C GLY A 205 11.45 20.07 6.78
N LYS A 206 11.55 18.76 7.01
CA LYS A 206 11.60 18.16 8.35
C LYS A 206 13.06 18.04 8.83
N GLN A 207 13.28 18.25 10.12
CA GLN A 207 14.59 18.08 10.75
C GLN A 207 14.63 16.74 11.47
N TYR A 208 15.51 15.86 10.99
CA TYR A 208 15.67 14.50 11.52
C TYR A 208 16.87 14.40 12.45
N GLN A 209 16.77 13.54 13.48
CA GLN A 209 17.85 13.29 14.43
C GLN A 209 19.09 12.67 13.76
N LEU A 210 18.90 11.78 12.78
CA LEU A 210 20.00 11.14 12.06
C LEU A 210 20.18 11.77 10.69
N SER A 211 21.41 12.14 10.35
CA SER A 211 21.80 12.51 8.98
C SER A 211 21.80 11.31 8.04
N HIS A 212 21.99 11.57 6.74
CA HIS A 212 22.13 10.51 5.74
C HIS A 212 23.31 9.58 6.06
N GLU A 213 24.47 10.17 6.38
CA GLU A 213 25.70 9.47 6.68
C GLU A 213 25.58 8.62 7.94
N GLU A 214 24.90 9.12 8.97
CA GLU A 214 24.64 8.37 10.21
C GLU A 214 23.72 7.18 9.99
N ILE A 215 22.70 7.31 9.12
CA ILE A 215 21.85 6.17 8.74
C ILE A 215 22.67 5.10 8.02
N LEU A 216 23.48 5.49 7.02
CA LEU A 216 24.32 4.55 6.29
C LEU A 216 25.38 3.91 7.19
N SER A 217 25.95 4.67 8.13
CA SER A 217 26.88 4.12 9.13
C SER A 217 26.23 3.11 10.05
N ARG A 218 24.98 3.36 10.47
CA ARG A 218 24.26 2.50 11.43
C ARG A 218 23.62 1.27 10.79
N TYR A 219 23.12 1.40 9.56
CA TYR A 219 22.32 0.37 8.90
C TYR A 219 22.91 -0.07 7.55
N GLY A 220 24.16 0.33 7.21
CA GLY A 220 24.73 0.12 5.89
C GLY A 220 24.69 -1.31 5.40
N ASP A 221 24.92 -2.29 6.28
CA ASP A 221 24.86 -3.72 5.95
C ASP A 221 23.43 -4.18 5.59
N ALA A 222 22.40 -3.54 6.14
CA ALA A 222 21.00 -3.83 5.87
C ALA A 222 20.45 -3.00 4.70
N VAL A 223 20.96 -1.78 4.45
CA VAL A 223 20.49 -0.88 3.39
C VAL A 223 20.80 -1.47 2.02
N ARG A 224 19.77 -1.64 1.21
CA ARG A 224 19.85 -2.17 -0.15
C ARG A 224 19.84 -1.06 -1.20
N MET A 225 19.08 0.01 -0.92
CA MET A 225 18.99 1.17 -1.79
C MET A 225 18.69 2.42 -0.96
N SER A 226 19.27 3.55 -1.36
CA SER A 226 18.92 4.86 -0.83
C SER A 226 19.14 5.92 -1.90
N GLY A 227 18.42 7.03 -1.82
CA GLY A 227 18.58 8.11 -2.78
C GLY A 227 17.51 9.18 -2.68
N ARG A 228 17.54 10.07 -3.67
CA ARG A 228 16.53 11.12 -3.87
C ARG A 228 15.48 10.65 -4.85
N LEU A 229 14.22 11.02 -4.60
CA LEU A 229 13.11 10.74 -5.50
C LEU A 229 12.86 11.94 -6.43
N PRO A 230 12.46 11.70 -7.68
CA PRO A 230 11.95 12.76 -8.54
C PRO A 230 10.61 13.29 -8.00
N ASP A 231 10.31 14.56 -8.31
CA ASP A 231 9.13 15.28 -7.79
C ASP A 231 7.82 14.53 -8.04
N ALA A 232 7.70 13.85 -9.18
CA ALA A 232 6.53 13.06 -9.53
C ALA A 232 6.20 11.93 -8.52
N LEU A 233 7.19 11.41 -7.81
CA LEU A 233 7.03 10.36 -6.81
C LEU A 233 7.09 10.89 -5.38
N SER A 234 7.69 12.08 -5.18
CA SER A 234 7.98 12.61 -3.84
C SER A 234 6.72 12.86 -3.01
N VAL A 235 5.61 13.25 -3.63
CA VAL A 235 4.34 13.51 -2.93
C VAL A 235 3.86 12.27 -2.17
N ALA A 236 3.91 11.11 -2.80
CA ALA A 236 3.45 9.86 -2.18
C ALA A 236 4.55 9.17 -1.35
N MET A 237 5.81 9.23 -1.80
CA MET A 237 6.87 8.36 -1.31
C MET A 237 7.98 9.08 -0.51
N GLY A 238 7.92 10.41 -0.34
CA GLY A 238 8.97 11.20 0.30
C GLY A 238 10.00 11.73 -0.69
N ASN A 239 10.89 12.61 -0.24
CA ASN A 239 11.91 13.23 -1.08
C ASN A 239 13.24 12.45 -1.05
N GLN A 240 13.58 11.87 0.10
CA GLN A 240 14.76 11.02 0.29
C GLN A 240 14.33 9.68 0.87
N PHE A 241 14.78 8.58 0.29
CA PHE A 241 14.35 7.25 0.71
C PHE A 241 15.50 6.35 1.15
N TYR A 242 15.12 5.36 1.94
CA TYR A 242 15.96 4.25 2.38
C TYR A 242 15.17 2.97 2.29
N MET A 243 15.77 1.93 1.68
CA MET A 243 15.28 0.55 1.71
C MET A 243 16.28 -0.31 2.45
N ALA A 244 15.81 -1.13 3.36
CA ALA A 244 16.65 -2.03 4.13
C ALA A 244 15.98 -3.37 4.37
N THR A 245 16.76 -4.45 4.46
CA THR A 245 16.24 -5.80 4.71
C THR A 245 16.59 -6.26 6.12
N PHE A 246 15.63 -6.96 6.76
CA PHE A 246 15.74 -7.45 8.13
C PHE A 246 15.13 -8.84 8.26
N LEU A 247 15.59 -9.61 9.23
CA LEU A 247 15.05 -10.94 9.49
C LEU A 247 13.93 -10.92 10.53
N GLU A 248 13.93 -9.91 11.41
CA GLU A 248 12.97 -9.80 12.50
C GLU A 248 12.15 -8.51 12.41
N MET A 249 10.86 -8.57 12.75
CA MET A 249 9.96 -7.42 12.72
C MET A 249 10.40 -6.29 13.67
N ALA A 250 10.98 -6.63 14.81
CA ALA A 250 11.50 -5.65 15.75
C ALA A 250 12.62 -4.77 15.16
N GLU A 251 13.41 -5.31 14.21
CA GLU A 251 14.43 -4.55 13.49
C GLU A 251 13.80 -3.57 12.49
N VAL A 252 12.72 -3.98 11.80
CA VAL A 252 11.93 -3.09 10.93
C VAL A 252 11.35 -1.92 11.73
N GLU A 253 10.76 -2.20 12.89
CA GLU A 253 10.19 -1.17 13.77
C GLU A 253 11.26 -0.21 14.29
N ALA A 254 12.42 -0.74 14.72
CA ALA A 254 13.55 0.06 15.16
C ALA A 254 14.12 0.94 14.03
N PHE A 255 14.19 0.40 12.80
CA PHE A 255 14.60 1.15 11.62
C PHE A 255 13.62 2.29 11.31
N PHE A 256 12.32 2.01 11.28
CA PHE A 256 11.28 3.03 11.09
C PHE A 256 11.38 4.14 12.14
N ALA A 257 11.50 3.76 13.42
CA ALA A 257 11.60 4.73 14.51
C ALA A 257 12.86 5.62 14.37
N ALA A 258 14.03 5.01 14.12
CA ALA A 258 15.28 5.74 14.05
C ALA A 258 15.37 6.66 12.82
N VAL A 259 14.97 6.14 11.64
CA VAL A 259 15.07 6.90 10.37
C VAL A 259 14.09 8.04 10.31
N SER A 260 12.96 8.00 10.99
CA SER A 260 11.96 9.06 10.98
C SER A 260 11.87 9.87 12.28
N ALA A 261 12.80 9.68 13.22
CA ALA A 261 12.85 10.49 14.43
C ALA A 261 13.16 11.95 14.12
N LEU A 262 12.29 12.86 14.57
CA LEU A 262 12.48 14.31 14.46
C LEU A 262 13.25 14.85 15.65
N VAL A 263 13.97 15.96 15.45
CA VAL A 263 14.68 16.72 16.50
C VAL A 263 13.71 17.36 17.47
#